data_b6b34fda7762ef75213b61736de0a804
#
_entry.id   b6b34fda7762ef75213b61736de0a804
#
_cell.length_a   1.000
_cell.length_b   1.000
_cell.length_c   1.000
_cell.angle_alpha   90.00
_cell.angle_beta   90.00
_cell.angle_gamma   90.00
#
_symmetry.space_group_name_H-M   'P 1'
#
loop_
_entity.id
_entity.type
_entity.pdbx_description
1 polymer ?
#
loop_
_entity_poly.entity_id
_entity_poly.type
_entity_poly.pdbx_seq_one_letter_code
_entity_poly.pdbx_strand_id
1 'polypeptide(L)'
;MSEKPLRLVKATLVPKILSALPTLFVLSMMAGGWFIVHRINEEGQASHEPASETSSPNNSDMLTLPSGKVEAARFEVVPADSRLIQHVHNVPGRIRYDDAKHVDVKAPMDGILSDMLVTPGEQVKSGQLLAILRSAEIGQARAEILKRQQQCEIAKQLLERDTTLAKNLMILSSMLDEGRAIESIEAAFSDLALGSYRQEILSTYSKMRLSAELLARIEPLANSGSVAGRVLRERQSERQVSETAFRTARDQATFAANQSKLKAEAELAEADRQLNLAWQAVDNLLGYKGDRQRVSLGDEDSLSRLEIRAPISGSIESRGFAGNERVMRGDSLIVLANTDSLYVAASIRENDWSAVSLQSGTKLSVSVPALNDRVFEASVRYVGREVQSETNSIPVVATISNEEGLLRPGMFVRVTIPIGAPRQALSVKSESVIRHDNQQFVFVDLTGGSFKRVDISTGQASEEWIEVTKGLTAGQPVVTHGAFLLKSELLLKGE
;
A
#
# COMPACT_ATOMS: atom_id res chain seq x y z
N MET A 1 -28.67 8.02 -62.29
CA MET A 1 -29.43 7.14 -63.21
C MET A 1 -29.87 5.95 -62.37
N SER A 2 -31.11 5.97 -62.19
CA SER A 2 -32.20 5.01 -62.43
C SER A 2 -32.33 4.00 -61.32
N GLU A 3 -33.41 3.59 -60.75
CA GLU A 3 -34.86 4.02 -60.75
C GLU A 3 -35.50 3.20 -59.65
N LYS A 4 -36.42 3.81 -58.92
CA LYS A 4 -37.40 3.08 -58.07
C LYS A 4 -38.41 2.36 -58.93
N PRO A 5 -39.06 1.32 -58.41
CA PRO A 5 -40.49 1.41 -58.40
C PRO A 5 -41.17 1.11 -57.08
N LEU A 6 -42.22 1.87 -56.85
CA LEU A 6 -43.31 1.68 -55.88
C LEU A 6 -44.04 0.34 -56.14
N ARG A 7 -44.48 -0.33 -55.05
CA ARG A 7 -45.62 -1.22 -55.06
C ARG A 7 -46.54 -1.07 -53.85
N LEU A 8 -47.70 -0.73 -54.16
CA LEU A 8 -49.00 -0.66 -53.50
C LEU A 8 -49.21 -1.48 -52.21
N VAL A 9 -49.84 -0.76 -51.30
CA VAL A 9 -50.61 -1.25 -50.13
C VAL A 9 -51.82 -2.03 -50.57
N LYS A 10 -52.02 -3.25 -50.07
CA LYS A 10 -53.32 -3.90 -49.91
C LYS A 10 -53.55 -4.19 -48.46
N ALA A 11 -54.56 -3.51 -47.91
CA ALA A 11 -55.12 -3.74 -46.60
C ALA A 11 -55.80 -5.10 -46.51
N THR A 12 -55.40 -5.89 -45.49
CA THR A 12 -56.21 -7.01 -45.04
C THR A 12 -56.42 -6.90 -43.53
N LEU A 13 -57.64 -6.45 -43.17
CA LEU A 13 -58.09 -6.17 -41.79
C LEU A 13 -58.58 -7.44 -41.06
N VAL A 14 -58.54 -8.58 -41.67
CA VAL A 14 -59.18 -9.82 -41.13
C VAL A 14 -58.30 -10.66 -40.19
N PRO A 15 -56.95 -10.70 -40.22
CA PRO A 15 -56.21 -11.56 -39.30
C PRO A 15 -55.96 -10.98 -37.90
N LYS A 16 -56.25 -9.68 -37.65
CA LYS A 16 -55.98 -9.08 -36.32
C LYS A 16 -57.08 -9.34 -35.28
N ILE A 17 -58.24 -9.76 -35.67
CA ILE A 17 -59.35 -10.07 -34.73
C ILE A 17 -59.21 -11.48 -34.19
N LEU A 18 -58.63 -12.39 -34.93
CA LEU A 18 -58.45 -13.81 -34.48
C LEU A 18 -57.28 -14.03 -33.51
N SER A 19 -56.32 -13.10 -33.48
CA SER A 19 -55.19 -13.17 -32.55
C SER A 19 -55.50 -12.55 -31.16
N ALA A 20 -56.61 -11.83 -31.01
CA ALA A 20 -57.02 -11.26 -29.72
C ALA A 20 -57.94 -12.18 -28.88
N LEU A 21 -58.41 -13.25 -29.43
CA LEU A 21 -59.32 -14.21 -28.71
C LEU A 21 -58.65 -14.86 -27.48
N PRO A 22 -57.40 -15.33 -27.52
CA PRO A 22 -56.78 -15.96 -26.35
C PRO A 22 -56.51 -14.95 -25.22
N THR A 23 -56.23 -13.67 -25.53
CA THR A 23 -55.98 -12.66 -24.51
C THR A 23 -57.27 -12.22 -23.82
N LEU A 24 -58.40 -12.18 -24.51
CA LEU A 24 -59.70 -11.91 -23.96
C LEU A 24 -60.19 -13.05 -23.04
N PHE A 25 -59.88 -14.27 -23.40
CA PHE A 25 -60.22 -15.46 -22.57
C PHE A 25 -59.42 -15.49 -21.26
N VAL A 26 -58.12 -15.15 -21.29
CA VAL A 26 -57.27 -15.05 -20.08
C VAL A 26 -57.72 -13.92 -19.17
N LEU A 27 -58.10 -12.77 -19.74
CA LEU A 27 -58.62 -11.63 -18.96
C LEU A 27 -60.00 -11.94 -18.33
N SER A 28 -60.86 -12.66 -19.01
CA SER A 28 -62.15 -13.15 -18.45
C SER A 28 -61.94 -14.15 -17.30
N MET A 29 -60.96 -15.05 -17.43
CA MET A 29 -60.63 -16.01 -16.39
C MET A 29 -60.02 -15.35 -15.15
N MET A 30 -59.16 -14.32 -15.34
CA MET A 30 -58.58 -13.52 -14.24
C MET A 30 -59.69 -12.69 -13.53
N ALA A 31 -60.59 -12.07 -14.28
CA ALA A 31 -61.70 -11.31 -13.71
C ALA A 31 -62.68 -12.22 -12.94
N GLY A 32 -62.94 -13.42 -13.45
CA GLY A 32 -63.77 -14.44 -12.76
C GLY A 32 -63.08 -14.95 -11.48
N GLY A 33 -61.81 -15.22 -11.54
CA GLY A 33 -61.02 -15.62 -10.38
C GLY A 33 -60.97 -14.54 -9.30
N TRP A 34 -60.77 -13.25 -9.70
CA TRP A 34 -60.79 -12.14 -8.76
C TRP A 34 -62.15 -11.93 -8.11
N PHE A 35 -63.25 -12.12 -8.84
CA PHE A 35 -64.60 -11.99 -8.31
C PHE A 35 -64.94 -13.10 -7.32
N ILE A 36 -64.46 -14.33 -7.56
CA ILE A 36 -64.67 -15.48 -6.63
C ILE A 36 -63.86 -15.25 -5.34
N VAL A 37 -62.61 -14.80 -5.44
CA VAL A 37 -61.76 -14.49 -4.27
C VAL A 37 -62.32 -13.33 -3.46
N HIS A 38 -62.89 -12.31 -4.13
CA HIS A 38 -63.47 -11.14 -3.46
C HIS A 38 -64.76 -11.55 -2.70
N ARG A 39 -65.58 -12.43 -3.28
CA ARG A 39 -66.79 -12.91 -2.65
C ARG A 39 -66.52 -13.83 -1.44
N ILE A 40 -65.47 -14.65 -1.50
CA ILE A 40 -65.04 -15.47 -0.37
C ILE A 40 -64.50 -14.58 0.76
N ASN A 41 -63.89 -13.47 0.45
CA ASN A 41 -63.34 -12.54 1.45
C ASN A 41 -64.44 -11.68 2.12
N GLU A 42 -65.56 -11.40 1.45
CA GLU A 42 -66.71 -10.68 2.04
C GLU A 42 -67.57 -11.56 2.95
N GLU A 43 -67.70 -12.86 2.67
CA GLU A 43 -68.39 -13.78 3.55
C GLU A 43 -67.61 -14.16 4.81
N GLY A 44 -66.30 -13.83 4.87
CA GLY A 44 -65.42 -14.04 6.04
C GLY A 44 -65.44 -12.92 7.07
N GLN A 45 -66.08 -11.78 6.82
CA GLN A 45 -66.13 -10.63 7.74
C GLN A 45 -67.46 -10.40 8.46
N ALA A 46 -68.25 -11.43 8.65
CA ALA A 46 -69.40 -11.31 9.50
C ALA A 46 -69.11 -11.91 10.90
N SER A 47 -69.00 -11.02 11.88
CA SER A 47 -69.17 -11.30 13.31
C SER A 47 -68.09 -12.05 14.06
N HIS A 48 -67.07 -11.30 14.52
CA HIS A 48 -66.55 -11.54 15.88
C HIS A 48 -66.36 -10.20 16.58
N GLU A 49 -67.36 -9.80 17.34
CA GLU A 49 -67.23 -8.91 18.47
C GLU A 49 -66.22 -9.52 19.47
N PRO A 50 -65.23 -8.79 19.99
CA PRO A 50 -64.38 -9.35 21.02
C PRO A 50 -65.17 -9.38 22.33
N ALA A 51 -65.64 -10.57 22.69
CA ALA A 51 -66.05 -10.82 24.05
C ALA A 51 -64.82 -10.59 24.96
N SER A 52 -64.92 -9.63 25.87
CA SER A 52 -64.01 -9.45 26.97
C SER A 52 -64.09 -10.68 27.87
N GLU A 53 -63.27 -11.70 27.58
CA GLU A 53 -62.98 -12.73 28.55
C GLU A 53 -62.04 -12.17 29.63
N THR A 54 -62.61 -11.82 30.71
CA THR A 54 -61.95 -11.75 32.02
C THR A 54 -61.43 -13.15 32.31
N SER A 55 -60.18 -13.41 31.96
CA SER A 55 -59.50 -14.65 32.32
C SER A 55 -59.31 -14.70 33.83
N SER A 56 -60.14 -15.46 34.48
CA SER A 56 -59.90 -15.99 35.81
C SER A 56 -58.54 -16.69 35.84
N PRO A 57 -57.69 -16.55 36.87
CA PRO A 57 -56.39 -17.24 36.88
C PRO A 57 -56.64 -18.76 36.91
N ASN A 58 -56.34 -19.42 35.82
CA ASN A 58 -56.36 -20.87 35.73
C ASN A 58 -55.31 -21.44 36.71
N ASN A 59 -55.76 -22.24 37.65
CA ASN A 59 -54.96 -22.90 38.69
C ASN A 59 -53.96 -23.94 38.11
N SER A 60 -53.91 -24.07 36.78
CA SER A 60 -53.03 -24.98 36.04
C SER A 60 -51.57 -24.49 35.90
N ASP A 61 -51.29 -23.23 36.19
CA ASP A 61 -49.94 -22.67 36.01
C ASP A 61 -49.07 -22.80 37.27
N MET A 62 -49.56 -23.36 38.34
CA MET A 62 -48.82 -23.59 39.58
C MET A 62 -48.42 -25.04 39.73
N LEU A 63 -47.14 -25.29 39.89
CA LEU A 63 -46.59 -26.62 40.15
C LEU A 63 -45.94 -26.63 41.53
N THR A 64 -46.48 -27.48 42.43
CA THR A 64 -45.88 -27.71 43.75
C THR A 64 -45.26 -29.11 43.75
N LEU A 65 -43.98 -29.19 44.04
CA LEU A 65 -43.23 -30.43 44.14
C LEU A 65 -43.04 -30.83 45.62
N PRO A 66 -43.04 -32.12 45.90
CA PRO A 66 -42.67 -32.62 47.25
C PRO A 66 -41.20 -32.27 47.55
N SER A 67 -40.89 -31.97 48.82
CA SER A 67 -39.55 -31.54 49.26
C SER A 67 -38.44 -32.51 48.81
N GLY A 68 -38.62 -33.80 48.80
CA GLY A 68 -37.63 -34.75 48.36
C GLY A 68 -37.32 -34.70 46.83
N LYS A 69 -38.28 -34.27 45.99
CA LYS A 69 -38.01 -34.04 44.55
C LYS A 69 -37.29 -32.71 44.32
N VAL A 70 -37.55 -31.70 45.14
CA VAL A 70 -36.88 -30.40 45.03
C VAL A 70 -35.40 -30.53 45.38
N GLU A 71 -35.07 -31.26 46.46
CA GLU A 71 -33.70 -31.51 46.88
C GLU A 71 -32.91 -32.37 45.85
N ALA A 72 -33.56 -33.37 45.27
CA ALA A 72 -32.95 -34.25 44.29
C ALA A 72 -32.66 -33.54 42.96
N ALA A 73 -33.49 -32.59 42.54
CA ALA A 73 -33.36 -31.88 41.27
C ALA A 73 -32.32 -30.74 41.26
N ARG A 74 -31.87 -30.29 42.43
CA ARG A 74 -30.87 -29.20 42.60
C ARG A 74 -31.17 -28.00 41.71
N PHE A 75 -32.36 -27.44 41.80
CA PHE A 75 -32.73 -26.27 41.01
C PHE A 75 -31.79 -25.10 41.28
N GLU A 76 -31.29 -24.52 40.19
CA GLU A 76 -30.55 -23.25 40.22
C GLU A 76 -31.53 -22.13 39.85
N VAL A 77 -31.56 -21.07 40.66
CA VAL A 77 -32.48 -19.95 40.43
C VAL A 77 -31.66 -18.68 40.30
N VAL A 78 -31.91 -17.95 39.20
CA VAL A 78 -31.22 -16.68 38.91
C VAL A 78 -32.29 -15.60 38.74
N PRO A 79 -32.20 -14.46 39.41
CA PRO A 79 -33.15 -13.37 39.23
C PRO A 79 -33.10 -12.82 37.80
N ALA A 80 -34.26 -12.52 37.24
CA ALA A 80 -34.36 -11.74 36.01
C ALA A 80 -33.89 -10.33 36.31
N ASP A 81 -32.85 -9.88 35.58
CA ASP A 81 -32.19 -8.62 35.82
C ASP A 81 -32.00 -7.82 34.53
N SER A 82 -31.89 -6.49 34.72
CA SER A 82 -31.62 -5.60 33.59
C SER A 82 -30.14 -5.65 33.22
N ARG A 83 -29.82 -6.18 32.06
CA ARG A 83 -28.46 -6.36 31.56
C ARG A 83 -28.25 -5.63 30.26
N LEU A 84 -26.99 -5.30 30.00
CA LEU A 84 -26.59 -4.73 28.73
C LEU A 84 -26.56 -5.85 27.68
N ILE A 85 -27.53 -5.85 26.78
CA ILE A 85 -27.62 -6.82 25.70
C ILE A 85 -27.30 -6.12 24.38
N GLN A 86 -26.44 -6.73 23.59
CA GLN A 86 -26.15 -6.33 22.24
C GLN A 86 -26.53 -7.49 21.31
N HIS A 87 -27.28 -7.17 20.28
CA HIS A 87 -27.58 -8.16 19.24
C HIS A 87 -26.28 -8.54 18.52
N VAL A 88 -26.07 -9.84 18.38
CA VAL A 88 -24.92 -10.37 17.62
C VAL A 88 -25.43 -11.24 16.49
N HIS A 89 -24.75 -11.19 15.36
CA HIS A 89 -25.04 -12.06 14.24
C HIS A 89 -23.79 -12.82 13.82
N ASN A 90 -23.96 -14.11 13.54
CA ASN A 90 -22.87 -14.96 13.10
C ASN A 90 -22.84 -15.02 11.57
N VAL A 91 -21.81 -14.47 10.98
CA VAL A 91 -21.60 -14.49 9.53
C VAL A 91 -20.43 -15.39 9.16
N PRO A 92 -20.51 -16.10 8.02
CA PRO A 92 -19.39 -16.88 7.54
C PRO A 92 -18.27 -15.95 7.03
N GLY A 93 -17.04 -16.39 7.26
CA GLY A 93 -15.85 -15.67 6.78
C GLY A 93 -14.73 -16.63 6.38
N ARG A 94 -13.66 -16.05 5.82
CA ARG A 94 -12.42 -16.75 5.51
C ARG A 94 -11.22 -15.94 5.98
N ILE A 95 -10.21 -16.64 6.44
CA ILE A 95 -8.90 -16.04 6.70
C ILE A 95 -8.21 -15.81 5.36
N ARG A 96 -7.64 -14.61 5.20
CA ARG A 96 -6.87 -14.19 4.02
C ARG A 96 -5.53 -13.61 4.45
N TYR A 97 -4.61 -13.55 3.52
CA TYR A 97 -3.38 -12.78 3.71
C TYR A 97 -3.69 -11.29 3.92
N ASP A 98 -2.81 -10.63 4.63
CA ASP A 98 -2.68 -9.17 4.55
C ASP A 98 -1.98 -8.84 3.22
N ASP A 99 -2.69 -8.21 2.30
CA ASP A 99 -2.18 -7.89 0.96
C ASP A 99 -0.87 -7.08 0.99
N ALA A 100 -0.63 -6.30 2.05
CA ALA A 100 0.62 -5.58 2.25
C ALA A 100 1.78 -6.47 2.72
N LYS A 101 1.47 -7.68 3.19
CA LYS A 101 2.41 -8.65 3.76
C LYS A 101 2.49 -9.96 2.97
N HIS A 102 1.86 -10.01 1.81
CA HIS A 102 1.93 -11.11 0.86
C HIS A 102 2.48 -10.57 -0.45
N VAL A 103 3.74 -10.84 -0.73
CA VAL A 103 4.50 -10.21 -1.82
C VAL A 103 5.01 -11.24 -2.79
N ASP A 104 4.69 -11.04 -4.05
CA ASP A 104 5.26 -11.78 -5.17
C ASP A 104 6.52 -11.05 -5.67
N VAL A 105 7.68 -11.60 -5.38
CA VAL A 105 8.98 -11.10 -5.82
C VAL A 105 9.20 -11.53 -7.26
N LYS A 106 9.12 -10.57 -8.17
CA LYS A 106 9.22 -10.79 -9.61
C LYS A 106 10.60 -10.47 -10.15
N ALA A 107 10.93 -11.12 -11.25
CA ALA A 107 12.13 -10.77 -12.02
C ALA A 107 12.01 -9.35 -12.58
N PRO A 108 12.95 -8.43 -12.27
CA PRO A 108 12.88 -7.05 -12.75
C PRO A 108 13.27 -6.94 -14.23
N MET A 109 13.97 -7.94 -14.76
CA MET A 109 14.47 -7.99 -16.15
C MET A 109 14.74 -9.42 -16.58
N ASP A 110 14.99 -9.60 -17.88
CA ASP A 110 15.37 -10.89 -18.47
C ASP A 110 16.76 -11.30 -18.03
N GLY A 111 16.93 -12.62 -17.79
CA GLY A 111 18.23 -13.13 -17.39
C GLY A 111 18.25 -14.63 -17.12
N ILE A 112 19.34 -15.08 -16.52
CA ILE A 112 19.52 -16.44 -16.02
C ILE A 112 19.62 -16.36 -14.48
N LEU A 113 18.79 -17.10 -13.80
CA LEU A 113 18.80 -17.22 -12.35
C LEU A 113 19.99 -18.10 -11.96
N SER A 114 21.17 -17.50 -11.68
CA SER A 114 22.37 -18.31 -11.42
C SER A 114 22.26 -19.10 -10.13
N ASP A 115 21.69 -18.50 -9.09
CA ASP A 115 21.57 -19.13 -7.79
C ASP A 115 20.21 -18.82 -7.16
N MET A 116 19.60 -19.85 -6.57
CA MET A 116 18.44 -19.75 -5.72
C MET A 116 18.85 -20.17 -4.33
N LEU A 117 18.89 -19.24 -3.39
CA LEU A 117 19.50 -19.41 -2.06
C LEU A 117 18.50 -19.79 -0.96
N VAL A 118 17.21 -19.82 -1.30
CA VAL A 118 16.13 -20.08 -0.35
C VAL A 118 15.22 -21.21 -0.81
N THR A 119 14.56 -21.83 0.15
CA THR A 119 13.62 -22.94 -0.07
C THR A 119 12.23 -22.64 0.49
N PRO A 120 11.15 -23.21 -0.08
CA PRO A 120 9.81 -23.10 0.48
C PRO A 120 9.75 -23.54 1.93
N GLY A 121 9.08 -22.77 2.78
CA GLY A 121 9.00 -22.96 4.23
C GLY A 121 10.08 -22.25 5.03
N GLU A 122 11.12 -21.71 4.42
CA GLU A 122 12.19 -20.98 5.08
C GLU A 122 11.74 -19.59 5.54
N GLN A 123 12.20 -19.19 6.74
CA GLN A 123 11.97 -17.82 7.25
C GLN A 123 13.08 -16.89 6.80
N VAL A 124 12.72 -15.75 6.25
CA VAL A 124 13.64 -14.74 5.75
C VAL A 124 13.39 -13.37 6.39
N LYS A 125 14.45 -12.58 6.50
CA LYS A 125 14.38 -11.19 6.97
C LYS A 125 14.34 -10.22 5.80
N SER A 126 13.70 -9.08 5.99
CA SER A 126 13.76 -7.99 5.00
C SER A 126 15.21 -7.63 4.67
N GLY A 127 15.52 -7.51 3.36
CA GLY A 127 16.87 -7.29 2.85
C GLY A 127 17.74 -8.54 2.69
N GLN A 128 17.30 -9.71 3.16
CA GLN A 128 18.04 -10.96 2.99
C GLN A 128 18.13 -11.32 1.50
N LEU A 129 19.30 -11.83 1.07
CA LEU A 129 19.53 -12.29 -0.29
C LEU A 129 18.76 -13.58 -0.55
N LEU A 130 17.90 -13.55 -1.58
CA LEU A 130 17.05 -14.67 -1.95
C LEU A 130 17.59 -15.43 -3.17
N ALA A 131 18.03 -14.66 -4.17
CA ALA A 131 18.49 -15.23 -5.43
C ALA A 131 19.46 -14.28 -6.13
N ILE A 132 20.21 -14.81 -7.10
CA ILE A 132 21.13 -14.08 -7.94
C ILE A 132 20.68 -14.24 -9.39
N LEU A 133 20.36 -13.13 -10.02
CA LEU A 133 20.01 -13.05 -11.44
C LEU A 133 21.21 -12.51 -12.23
N ARG A 134 21.62 -13.17 -13.29
CA ARG A 134 22.58 -12.65 -14.27
C ARG A 134 21.84 -12.12 -15.48
N SER A 135 21.99 -10.82 -15.75
CA SER A 135 21.37 -10.18 -16.91
C SER A 135 22.41 -9.42 -17.72
N ALA A 136 22.40 -9.67 -19.03
CA ALA A 136 23.27 -8.95 -19.95
C ALA A 136 22.89 -7.47 -20.03
N GLU A 137 21.61 -7.14 -19.89
CA GLU A 137 21.09 -5.78 -19.96
C GLU A 137 21.63 -4.91 -18.82
N ILE A 138 21.58 -5.41 -17.57
CA ILE A 138 22.17 -4.68 -16.42
C ILE A 138 23.68 -4.63 -16.53
N GLY A 139 24.33 -5.67 -17.06
CA GLY A 139 25.76 -5.69 -17.31
C GLY A 139 26.21 -4.58 -18.26
N GLN A 140 25.53 -4.43 -19.38
CA GLN A 140 25.79 -3.36 -20.35
C GLN A 140 25.55 -1.95 -19.76
N ALA A 141 24.44 -1.78 -19.04
CA ALA A 141 24.12 -0.50 -18.43
C ALA A 141 25.15 -0.09 -17.35
N ARG A 142 25.65 -1.05 -16.56
CA ARG A 142 26.71 -0.79 -15.56
C ARG A 142 28.07 -0.54 -16.23
N ALA A 143 28.40 -1.25 -17.29
CA ALA A 143 29.62 -0.99 -18.07
C ALA A 143 29.60 0.44 -18.65
N GLU A 144 28.46 0.92 -19.11
CA GLU A 144 28.34 2.32 -19.56
C GLU A 144 28.56 3.32 -18.43
N ILE A 145 28.06 3.05 -17.21
CA ILE A 145 28.37 3.89 -16.03
C ILE A 145 29.89 3.96 -15.83
N LEU A 146 30.61 2.84 -15.82
CA LEU A 146 32.04 2.83 -15.60
C LEU A 146 32.78 3.64 -16.66
N LYS A 147 32.39 3.48 -17.93
CA LYS A 147 32.94 4.29 -19.02
C LYS A 147 32.70 5.79 -18.81
N ARG A 148 31.49 6.20 -18.40
CA ARG A 148 31.18 7.61 -18.15
C ARG A 148 31.88 8.15 -16.90
N GLN A 149 32.05 7.34 -15.87
CA GLN A 149 32.86 7.71 -14.68
C GLN A 149 34.31 8.01 -15.09
N GLN A 150 34.90 7.18 -15.93
CA GLN A 150 36.24 7.40 -16.41
C GLN A 150 36.36 8.68 -17.27
N GLN A 151 35.35 8.94 -18.12
CA GLN A 151 35.31 10.19 -18.90
C GLN A 151 35.20 11.44 -17.99
N CYS A 152 34.38 11.36 -16.95
CA CYS A 152 34.22 12.41 -15.97
C CYS A 152 35.53 12.69 -15.23
N GLU A 153 36.27 11.65 -14.83
CA GLU A 153 37.55 11.79 -14.15
C GLU A 153 38.61 12.44 -15.05
N ILE A 154 38.67 12.03 -16.33
CA ILE A 154 39.57 12.68 -17.32
C ILE A 154 39.22 14.16 -17.52
N ALA A 155 37.94 14.49 -17.66
CA ALA A 155 37.50 15.87 -17.82
C ALA A 155 37.82 16.72 -16.56
N LYS A 156 37.70 16.14 -15.36
CA LYS A 156 38.08 16.79 -14.10
C LYS A 156 39.57 17.10 -14.04
N GLN A 157 40.43 16.16 -14.41
CA GLN A 157 41.88 16.35 -14.46
C GLN A 157 42.28 17.44 -15.48
N LEU A 158 41.59 17.48 -16.64
CA LEU A 158 41.82 18.54 -17.65
C LEU A 158 41.42 19.91 -17.09
N LEU A 159 40.29 20.03 -16.43
CA LEU A 159 39.82 21.24 -15.80
C LEU A 159 40.82 21.72 -14.70
N GLU A 160 41.28 20.81 -13.87
CA GLU A 160 42.28 21.13 -12.80
C GLU A 160 43.56 21.66 -13.39
N ARG A 161 44.07 21.00 -14.45
CA ARG A 161 45.27 21.48 -15.20
C ARG A 161 45.06 22.88 -15.76
N ASP A 162 43.96 23.12 -16.47
CA ASP A 162 43.72 24.38 -17.18
C ASP A 162 43.38 25.51 -16.19
N THR A 163 42.72 25.19 -15.09
CA THR A 163 42.49 26.13 -13.98
C THR A 163 43.81 26.54 -13.32
N THR A 164 44.69 25.57 -13.07
CA THR A 164 46.01 25.84 -12.50
C THR A 164 46.85 26.72 -13.43
N LEU A 165 46.81 26.42 -14.73
CA LEU A 165 47.52 27.19 -15.74
C LEU A 165 47.00 28.63 -15.84
N ALA A 166 45.70 28.85 -15.88
CA ALA A 166 45.09 30.18 -15.88
C ALA A 166 45.41 30.97 -14.60
N LYS A 167 45.40 30.33 -13.43
CA LYS A 167 45.79 30.93 -12.15
C LYS A 167 47.26 31.34 -12.15
N ASN A 168 48.16 30.46 -12.64
CA ASN A 168 49.60 30.76 -12.72
C ASN A 168 49.89 31.90 -13.69
N LEU A 169 49.18 31.98 -14.82
CA LEU A 169 49.27 33.11 -15.75
C LEU A 169 48.81 34.43 -15.13
N MET A 170 47.78 34.42 -14.31
CA MET A 170 47.32 35.59 -13.58
C MET A 170 48.37 36.08 -12.57
N ILE A 171 49.00 35.15 -11.82
CA ILE A 171 50.10 35.46 -10.90
C ILE A 171 51.32 36.02 -11.67
N LEU A 172 51.69 35.41 -12.79
CA LEU A 172 52.78 35.92 -13.66
C LEU A 172 52.49 37.34 -14.15
N SER A 173 51.26 37.59 -14.65
CA SER A 173 50.87 38.94 -15.11
C SER A 173 50.99 39.98 -14.00
N SER A 174 50.57 39.66 -12.77
CA SER A 174 50.73 40.56 -11.62
C SER A 174 52.21 40.89 -11.33
N MET A 175 53.10 39.88 -11.35
CA MET A 175 54.52 40.07 -11.12
C MET A 175 55.16 40.86 -12.23
N LEU A 176 54.76 40.72 -13.48
CA LEU A 176 55.23 41.52 -14.63
C LEU A 176 54.74 42.95 -14.54
N ASP A 177 53.52 43.22 -14.11
CA ASP A 177 52.96 44.56 -13.89
C ASP A 177 53.70 45.30 -12.73
N GLU A 178 54.12 44.53 -11.69
CA GLU A 178 54.94 45.03 -10.60
C GLU A 178 56.42 45.38 -11.07
N GLY A 179 56.77 45.05 -12.28
CA GLY A 179 58.12 45.35 -12.83
C GLY A 179 59.26 44.50 -12.23
N ARG A 180 58.94 43.30 -11.70
CA ARG A 180 59.95 42.41 -11.07
C ARG A 180 61.07 42.01 -12.08
N ALA A 181 62.25 41.73 -11.55
CA ALA A 181 63.33 41.18 -12.34
C ALA A 181 63.00 39.75 -12.86
N ILE A 182 63.49 39.44 -14.06
CA ILE A 182 63.25 38.19 -14.74
C ILE A 182 63.71 37.01 -13.90
N GLU A 183 64.87 37.10 -13.27
CA GLU A 183 65.46 36.07 -12.43
C GLU A 183 64.56 35.75 -11.22
N SER A 184 63.96 36.79 -10.63
CA SER A 184 63.04 36.61 -9.51
C SER A 184 61.69 35.96 -9.95
N ILE A 185 61.22 36.23 -11.17
CA ILE A 185 60.04 35.63 -11.79
C ILE A 185 60.35 34.19 -12.12
N GLU A 186 61.45 33.86 -12.77
CA GLU A 186 61.86 32.51 -13.10
C GLU A 186 62.01 31.62 -11.84
N ALA A 187 62.62 32.18 -10.78
CA ALA A 187 62.71 31.48 -9.50
C ALA A 187 61.36 31.20 -8.88
N ALA A 188 60.43 32.15 -8.94
CA ALA A 188 59.01 31.94 -8.41
C ALA A 188 58.20 30.92 -9.21
N PHE A 189 58.53 30.72 -10.47
CA PHE A 189 57.87 29.81 -11.38
C PHE A 189 58.67 28.54 -11.70
N SER A 190 59.69 28.19 -10.91
CA SER A 190 60.53 27.00 -11.10
C SER A 190 59.63 25.73 -11.08
N ASP A 191 58.65 25.65 -10.13
CA ASP A 191 57.79 24.52 -9.91
C ASP A 191 56.35 24.75 -10.39
N LEU A 192 56.03 25.93 -10.92
CA LEU A 192 54.70 26.26 -11.39
C LEU A 192 54.59 26.10 -12.92
N ALA A 193 53.57 25.32 -13.34
CA ALA A 193 53.32 25.10 -14.77
C ALA A 193 52.77 26.35 -15.45
N LEU A 194 53.44 26.79 -16.49
CA LEU A 194 53.00 27.87 -17.40
C LEU A 194 52.84 27.37 -18.84
N GLY A 195 53.21 26.12 -19.08
CA GLY A 195 53.14 25.51 -20.40
C GLY A 195 53.93 26.26 -21.47
N SER A 196 53.43 26.32 -22.68
CA SER A 196 54.05 27.02 -23.82
C SER A 196 54.08 28.54 -23.65
N TYR A 197 53.28 29.14 -22.80
CA TYR A 197 53.17 30.60 -22.61
C TYR A 197 54.37 31.18 -21.91
N ARG A 198 55.12 30.38 -21.15
CA ARG A 198 56.33 30.85 -20.41
C ARG A 198 57.35 31.56 -21.35
N GLN A 199 57.74 30.87 -22.40
CA GLN A 199 58.77 31.37 -23.31
C GLN A 199 58.33 32.63 -24.04
N GLU A 200 57.09 32.67 -24.53
CA GLU A 200 56.58 33.81 -25.32
C GLU A 200 56.46 35.07 -24.47
N ILE A 201 55.81 34.95 -23.28
CA ILE A 201 55.66 36.13 -22.38
C ILE A 201 56.97 36.64 -21.85
N LEU A 202 57.88 35.77 -21.35
CA LEU A 202 59.15 36.22 -20.77
C LEU A 202 60.06 36.74 -21.82
N SER A 203 60.10 36.21 -23.04
CA SER A 203 60.92 36.74 -24.13
C SER A 203 60.49 38.15 -24.59
N THR A 204 59.16 38.36 -24.73
CA THR A 204 58.64 39.69 -25.10
C THR A 204 58.79 40.70 -23.97
N TYR A 205 58.65 40.30 -22.70
CA TYR A 205 58.94 41.14 -21.53
C TYR A 205 60.37 41.52 -21.45
N SER A 206 61.32 40.59 -21.68
CA SER A 206 62.74 40.86 -21.71
C SER A 206 63.10 41.93 -22.76
N LYS A 207 62.56 41.80 -23.97
CA LYS A 207 62.76 42.77 -25.05
C LYS A 207 62.19 44.14 -24.69
N MET A 208 60.98 44.18 -24.09
CA MET A 208 60.36 45.42 -23.65
C MET A 208 61.21 46.10 -22.59
N ARG A 209 61.73 45.41 -21.58
CA ARG A 209 62.59 45.96 -20.53
C ARG A 209 63.92 46.50 -21.10
N LEU A 210 64.57 45.70 -21.95
CA LEU A 210 65.82 46.14 -22.60
C LEU A 210 65.60 47.41 -23.42
N SER A 211 64.55 47.46 -24.22
CA SER A 211 64.23 48.66 -25.02
C SER A 211 63.90 49.88 -24.16
N ALA A 212 63.26 49.74 -23.03
CA ALA A 212 62.92 50.76 -22.06
C ALA A 212 64.18 51.26 -21.36
N GLU A 213 65.09 50.37 -20.97
CA GLU A 213 66.38 50.70 -20.34
C GLU A 213 67.30 51.44 -21.32
N LEU A 214 67.37 50.95 -22.56
CA LEU A 214 68.18 51.64 -23.59
C LEU A 214 67.68 53.05 -23.89
N LEU A 215 66.37 53.25 -23.96
CA LEU A 215 65.78 54.58 -24.12
C LEU A 215 66.08 55.50 -22.95
N ALA A 216 65.92 55.03 -21.71
CA ALA A 216 66.18 55.79 -20.48
C ALA A 216 67.65 56.24 -20.38
N ARG A 217 68.60 55.48 -20.92
CA ARG A 217 69.97 55.81 -20.99
C ARG A 217 70.27 56.87 -22.10
N ILE A 218 69.56 56.84 -23.21
CA ILE A 218 69.81 57.75 -24.36
C ILE A 218 69.03 59.05 -24.21
N GLU A 219 67.90 59.11 -23.58
CA GLU A 219 67.06 60.29 -23.44
C GLU A 219 67.80 61.49 -22.79
N PRO A 220 68.60 61.38 -21.72
CA PRO A 220 69.40 62.49 -21.15
C PRO A 220 70.51 62.97 -22.10
N LEU A 221 71.12 62.02 -22.86
CA LEU A 221 72.20 62.33 -23.83
C LEU A 221 71.63 63.06 -25.07
N ALA A 222 70.44 62.73 -25.50
CA ALA A 222 69.74 63.45 -26.57
C ALA A 222 69.36 64.88 -26.17
N ASN A 223 68.90 65.06 -24.91
CA ASN A 223 68.55 66.38 -24.34
C ASN A 223 69.77 67.28 -24.16
N SER A 224 70.95 66.73 -23.97
CA SER A 224 72.21 67.46 -23.91
C SER A 224 72.81 67.73 -25.29
N GLY A 225 72.17 67.29 -26.37
CA GLY A 225 72.68 67.46 -27.74
C GLY A 225 73.81 66.50 -28.13
N SER A 226 74.19 65.55 -27.28
CA SER A 226 75.25 64.57 -27.52
C SER A 226 74.90 63.43 -28.43
N VAL A 227 73.56 63.22 -28.72
CA VAL A 227 73.02 62.14 -29.58
C VAL A 227 72.08 62.78 -30.58
N ALA A 228 72.14 62.31 -31.83
CA ALA A 228 71.23 62.78 -32.89
C ALA A 228 69.76 62.41 -32.63
N GLY A 229 68.87 63.39 -32.79
CA GLY A 229 67.42 63.20 -32.53
C GLY A 229 66.76 62.07 -33.34
N ARG A 230 67.38 61.61 -34.44
CA ARG A 230 66.99 60.44 -35.18
C ARG A 230 67.08 59.13 -34.33
N VAL A 231 68.19 58.99 -33.58
CA VAL A 231 68.47 57.85 -32.74
C VAL A 231 67.46 57.79 -31.57
N LEU A 232 67.14 58.97 -31.00
CA LEU A 232 66.10 59.04 -29.95
C LEU A 232 64.73 58.52 -30.48
N ARG A 233 64.32 59.04 -31.65
CA ARG A 233 63.04 58.59 -32.28
C ARG A 233 63.07 57.11 -32.61
N GLU A 234 64.19 56.56 -33.07
CA GLU A 234 64.34 55.13 -33.35
C GLU A 234 64.15 54.29 -32.07
N ARG A 235 64.81 54.69 -30.95
CA ARG A 235 64.66 54.00 -29.66
C ARG A 235 63.23 54.12 -29.05
N GLN A 236 62.61 55.29 -29.25
CA GLN A 236 61.22 55.46 -28.84
C GLN A 236 60.26 54.54 -29.63
N SER A 237 60.47 54.40 -30.94
CA SER A 237 59.72 53.49 -31.80
C SER A 237 59.96 52.02 -31.40
N GLU A 238 61.21 51.62 -31.17
CA GLU A 238 61.59 50.29 -30.75
C GLU A 238 60.97 49.93 -29.40
N ARG A 239 60.96 50.83 -28.40
CA ARG A 239 60.28 50.66 -27.14
C ARG A 239 58.77 50.48 -27.35
N GLN A 240 58.10 51.29 -28.17
CA GLN A 240 56.68 51.20 -28.43
C GLN A 240 56.31 49.90 -29.11
N VAL A 241 57.11 49.41 -30.08
CA VAL A 241 56.89 48.12 -30.74
C VAL A 241 57.05 46.97 -29.75
N SER A 242 58.08 46.94 -28.92
CA SER A 242 58.31 45.88 -27.95
C SER A 242 57.32 45.90 -26.82
N GLU A 243 56.83 47.07 -26.39
CA GLU A 243 55.75 47.20 -25.40
C GLU A 243 54.41 46.63 -25.95
N THR A 244 54.10 46.99 -27.22
CA THR A 244 52.89 46.45 -27.89
C THR A 244 52.96 44.93 -28.05
N ALA A 245 54.15 44.40 -28.48
CA ALA A 245 54.38 42.98 -28.62
C ALA A 245 54.20 42.23 -27.29
N PHE A 246 54.71 42.74 -26.18
CA PHE A 246 54.55 42.18 -24.85
C PHE A 246 53.06 42.16 -24.42
N ARG A 247 52.38 43.31 -24.55
CA ARG A 247 50.95 43.40 -24.21
C ARG A 247 50.12 42.41 -25.01
N THR A 248 50.37 42.32 -26.32
CA THR A 248 49.66 41.36 -27.18
C THR A 248 49.90 39.90 -26.77
N ALA A 249 51.19 39.55 -26.50
CA ALA A 249 51.52 38.17 -26.06
C ALA A 249 50.83 37.81 -24.72
N ARG A 250 50.86 38.76 -23.75
CA ARG A 250 50.19 38.58 -22.45
C ARG A 250 48.68 38.41 -22.60
N ASP A 251 48.06 39.32 -23.36
CA ASP A 251 46.61 39.32 -23.52
C ASP A 251 46.13 38.07 -24.28
N GLN A 252 46.88 37.65 -25.31
CA GLN A 252 46.60 36.38 -26.03
C GLN A 252 46.72 35.15 -25.11
N ALA A 253 47.81 35.09 -24.32
CA ALA A 253 48.03 33.99 -23.40
C ALA A 253 46.92 33.90 -22.35
N THR A 254 46.54 35.03 -21.77
CA THR A 254 45.49 35.13 -20.76
C THR A 254 44.11 34.72 -21.35
N PHE A 255 43.80 35.25 -22.56
CA PHE A 255 42.56 34.91 -23.26
C PHE A 255 42.52 33.41 -23.57
N ALA A 256 43.60 32.86 -24.18
CA ALA A 256 43.66 31.44 -24.54
C ALA A 256 43.52 30.51 -23.30
N ALA A 257 44.19 30.84 -22.19
CA ALA A 257 44.11 30.05 -20.97
C ALA A 257 42.70 30.09 -20.37
N ASN A 258 42.06 31.27 -20.34
CA ASN A 258 40.67 31.37 -19.87
C ASN A 258 39.68 30.65 -20.78
N GLN A 259 39.87 30.70 -22.09
CA GLN A 259 39.07 29.95 -23.06
C GLN A 259 39.21 28.45 -22.86
N SER A 260 40.47 27.96 -22.67
CA SER A 260 40.71 26.53 -22.40
C SER A 260 40.03 26.08 -21.09
N LYS A 261 40.10 26.89 -20.01
CA LYS A 261 39.43 26.64 -18.75
C LYS A 261 37.90 26.55 -18.92
N LEU A 262 37.31 27.55 -19.60
CA LEU A 262 35.84 27.53 -19.85
C LEU A 262 35.43 26.33 -20.68
N LYS A 263 36.24 25.92 -21.65
CA LYS A 263 35.99 24.71 -22.44
C LYS A 263 36.06 23.45 -21.58
N ALA A 264 37.07 23.32 -20.74
CA ALA A 264 37.18 22.18 -19.80
C ALA A 264 36.07 22.15 -18.77
N GLU A 265 35.55 23.29 -18.28
CA GLU A 265 34.40 23.41 -17.43
C GLU A 265 33.14 22.87 -18.14
N ALA A 266 32.94 23.24 -19.39
CA ALA A 266 31.81 22.77 -20.20
C ALA A 266 31.91 21.26 -20.50
N GLU A 267 33.14 20.75 -20.77
CA GLU A 267 33.37 19.31 -20.99
C GLU A 267 33.09 18.48 -19.73
N LEU A 268 33.51 18.97 -18.55
CA LEU A 268 33.17 18.31 -17.28
C LEU A 268 31.69 18.32 -17.02
N ALA A 269 31.01 19.44 -17.21
CA ALA A 269 29.57 19.54 -17.03
C ALA A 269 28.81 18.59 -18.00
N GLU A 270 29.30 18.40 -19.21
CA GLU A 270 28.72 17.41 -20.16
C GLU A 270 28.99 15.98 -19.70
N ALA A 271 30.22 15.67 -19.26
CA ALA A 271 30.56 14.34 -18.74
C ALA A 271 29.69 13.96 -17.51
N ASP A 272 29.47 14.91 -16.59
CA ASP A 272 28.61 14.75 -15.43
C ASP A 272 27.15 14.48 -15.83
N ARG A 273 26.64 15.20 -16.82
CA ARG A 273 25.28 14.95 -17.36
C ARG A 273 25.18 13.54 -17.95
N GLN A 274 26.14 13.10 -18.74
CA GLN A 274 26.18 11.78 -19.34
C GLN A 274 26.25 10.68 -18.27
N LEU A 275 27.04 10.87 -17.23
CA LEU A 275 27.12 9.95 -16.10
C LEU A 275 25.78 9.85 -15.37
N ASN A 276 25.12 10.99 -15.13
CA ASN A 276 23.81 10.99 -14.49
C ASN A 276 22.73 10.29 -15.34
N LEU A 277 22.77 10.45 -16.67
CA LEU A 277 21.86 9.73 -17.59
C LEU A 277 22.13 8.21 -17.56
N ALA A 278 23.37 7.78 -17.48
CA ALA A 278 23.71 6.36 -17.35
C ALA A 278 23.18 5.77 -16.02
N TRP A 279 23.28 6.51 -14.92
CA TRP A 279 22.66 6.12 -13.64
C TRP A 279 21.15 6.03 -13.73
N GLN A 280 20.49 7.00 -14.36
CA GLN A 280 19.04 6.98 -14.55
C GLN A 280 18.59 5.77 -15.40
N ALA A 281 19.37 5.38 -16.40
CA ALA A 281 19.09 4.19 -17.20
C ALA A 281 19.08 2.93 -16.33
N VAL A 282 20.05 2.77 -15.43
CA VAL A 282 20.07 1.65 -14.46
C VAL A 282 18.91 1.72 -13.49
N ASP A 283 18.59 2.88 -12.92
CA ASP A 283 17.45 3.05 -12.01
C ASP A 283 16.12 2.70 -12.69
N ASN A 284 15.96 3.06 -13.97
CA ASN A 284 14.78 2.71 -14.76
C ASN A 284 14.68 1.19 -15.05
N LEU A 285 15.80 0.53 -15.30
CA LEU A 285 15.83 -0.93 -15.48
C LEU A 285 15.45 -1.67 -14.20
N LEU A 286 15.93 -1.20 -13.05
CA LEU A 286 15.67 -1.81 -11.75
C LEU A 286 14.26 -1.49 -11.22
N GLY A 287 13.65 -0.36 -11.62
CA GLY A 287 12.41 0.15 -11.07
C GLY A 287 12.55 0.81 -9.68
N TYR A 288 13.78 0.92 -9.18
CA TYR A 288 14.11 1.61 -7.92
C TYR A 288 15.49 2.26 -8.03
N LYS A 289 15.77 3.25 -7.16
CA LYS A 289 17.10 3.88 -7.12
C LYS A 289 18.13 2.88 -6.59
N GLY A 290 19.06 2.50 -7.46
CA GLY A 290 20.16 1.63 -7.10
C GLY A 290 21.13 2.29 -6.12
N ASP A 291 21.79 1.48 -5.30
CA ASP A 291 22.87 1.95 -4.41
C ASP A 291 24.11 2.28 -5.25
N ARG A 292 24.31 3.57 -5.49
CA ARG A 292 25.41 4.09 -6.32
C ARG A 292 26.80 3.74 -5.80
N GLN A 293 26.91 3.40 -4.50
CA GLN A 293 28.18 3.04 -3.87
C GLN A 293 28.58 1.56 -4.11
N ARG A 294 27.65 0.72 -4.54
CA ARG A 294 27.89 -0.73 -4.73
C ARG A 294 28.40 -1.13 -6.10
N VAL A 295 28.46 -0.21 -7.07
CA VAL A 295 29.09 -0.50 -8.36
C VAL A 295 30.60 -0.37 -8.18
N SER A 296 31.24 -1.42 -7.67
CA SER A 296 32.68 -1.49 -7.50
C SER A 296 33.37 -1.77 -8.82
N LEU A 297 34.42 -0.99 -9.10
CA LEU A 297 35.24 -1.03 -10.33
C LEU A 297 36.12 -2.30 -10.49
N GLY A 298 36.02 -3.27 -9.55
CA GLY A 298 37.03 -4.32 -9.41
C GLY A 298 36.71 -5.68 -10.00
N ASP A 299 35.46 -5.94 -10.43
CA ASP A 299 35.05 -7.28 -10.84
C ASP A 299 34.10 -7.23 -12.04
N GLU A 300 34.63 -7.49 -13.25
CA GLU A 300 33.84 -7.52 -14.48
C GLU A 300 32.71 -8.56 -14.42
N ASP A 301 32.92 -9.68 -13.72
CA ASP A 301 31.90 -10.72 -13.52
C ASP A 301 30.74 -10.24 -12.64
N SER A 302 30.94 -9.21 -11.85
CA SER A 302 29.90 -8.64 -10.97
C SER A 302 28.93 -7.72 -11.72
N LEU A 303 29.29 -7.20 -12.89
CA LEU A 303 28.48 -6.24 -13.62
C LEU A 303 27.11 -6.80 -14.03
N SER A 304 27.06 -8.02 -14.49
CA SER A 304 25.83 -8.70 -14.89
C SER A 304 25.02 -9.27 -13.71
N ARG A 305 25.58 -9.31 -12.50
CA ARG A 305 24.99 -9.90 -11.31
C ARG A 305 24.02 -8.94 -10.64
N LEU A 306 22.77 -9.37 -10.50
CA LEU A 306 21.74 -8.66 -9.77
C LEU A 306 21.26 -9.49 -8.57
N GLU A 307 21.32 -8.91 -7.41
CA GLU A 307 20.86 -9.53 -6.17
C GLU A 307 19.36 -9.29 -5.98
N ILE A 308 18.59 -10.36 -5.88
CA ILE A 308 17.18 -10.33 -5.55
C ILE A 308 17.07 -10.50 -4.03
N ARG A 309 16.53 -9.50 -3.37
CA ARG A 309 16.42 -9.45 -1.90
C ARG A 309 14.98 -9.42 -1.45
N ALA A 310 14.73 -9.93 -0.24
CA ALA A 310 13.42 -9.95 0.39
C ALA A 310 12.92 -8.52 0.67
N PRO A 311 11.76 -8.11 0.14
CA PRO A 311 11.19 -6.79 0.44
C PRO A 311 10.62 -6.70 1.85
N ILE A 312 10.16 -7.82 2.40
CA ILE A 312 9.58 -7.94 3.74
C ILE A 312 10.19 -9.14 4.47
N SER A 313 10.04 -9.18 5.79
CA SER A 313 10.32 -10.38 6.58
C SER A 313 9.10 -11.30 6.56
N GLY A 314 9.32 -12.61 6.45
CA GLY A 314 8.24 -13.60 6.38
C GLY A 314 8.76 -14.97 5.98
N SER A 315 7.86 -15.88 5.63
CA SER A 315 8.19 -17.22 5.11
C SER A 315 8.11 -17.27 3.58
N ILE A 316 8.94 -18.11 2.99
CA ILE A 316 8.85 -18.45 1.56
C ILE A 316 7.69 -19.42 1.38
N GLU A 317 6.67 -19.03 0.60
CA GLU A 317 5.54 -19.92 0.31
C GLU A 317 5.79 -20.81 -0.89
N SER A 318 6.29 -20.19 -1.95
CA SER A 318 6.58 -20.90 -3.19
C SER A 318 7.77 -20.30 -3.93
N ARG A 319 8.34 -21.12 -4.77
CA ARG A 319 9.42 -20.80 -5.68
C ARG A 319 8.99 -21.16 -7.10
N GLY A 320 9.04 -20.20 -8.02
CA GLY A 320 8.64 -20.40 -9.41
C GLY A 320 9.71 -21.05 -10.30
N PHE A 321 10.99 -20.85 -9.96
CA PHE A 321 12.13 -21.26 -10.78
C PHE A 321 13.22 -21.92 -9.94
N ALA A 322 14.04 -22.74 -10.60
CA ALA A 322 15.26 -23.32 -10.03
C ALA A 322 16.52 -22.54 -10.46
N GLY A 323 17.66 -22.86 -9.84
CA GLY A 323 18.95 -22.32 -10.27
C GLY A 323 19.28 -22.74 -11.71
N ASN A 324 19.95 -21.87 -12.45
CA ASN A 324 20.32 -22.01 -13.88
C ASN A 324 19.16 -22.00 -14.87
N GLU A 325 17.95 -21.61 -14.45
CA GLU A 325 16.83 -21.39 -15.37
C GLU A 325 16.81 -19.96 -15.92
N ARG A 326 16.30 -19.84 -17.14
CA ARG A 326 16.06 -18.55 -17.78
C ARG A 326 14.73 -17.99 -17.32
N VAL A 327 14.73 -16.71 -16.96
CA VAL A 327 13.55 -15.97 -16.52
C VAL A 327 13.35 -14.74 -17.38
N MET A 328 12.10 -14.33 -17.54
CA MET A 328 11.69 -13.11 -18.21
C MET A 328 11.25 -12.06 -17.22
N ARG A 329 11.28 -10.82 -17.62
CA ARG A 329 10.79 -9.69 -16.83
C ARG A 329 9.32 -9.92 -16.43
N GLY A 330 9.04 -9.83 -15.15
CA GLY A 330 7.69 -10.03 -14.57
C GLY A 330 7.40 -11.45 -14.13
N ASP A 331 8.26 -12.42 -14.40
CA ASP A 331 8.11 -13.78 -13.88
C ASP A 331 8.16 -13.79 -12.35
N SER A 332 7.25 -14.56 -11.74
CA SER A 332 7.18 -14.76 -10.30
C SER A 332 8.32 -15.68 -9.85
N LEU A 333 9.32 -15.13 -9.19
CA LEU A 333 10.46 -15.89 -8.70
C LEU A 333 10.17 -16.56 -7.36
N ILE A 334 9.61 -15.80 -6.42
CA ILE A 334 9.42 -16.21 -5.03
C ILE A 334 8.19 -15.50 -4.48
N VAL A 335 7.30 -16.24 -3.83
CA VAL A 335 6.19 -15.68 -3.07
C VAL A 335 6.56 -15.67 -1.59
N LEU A 336 6.48 -14.49 -0.97
CA LEU A 336 6.76 -14.23 0.43
C LEU A 336 5.48 -13.87 1.17
N ALA A 337 5.26 -14.46 2.33
CA ALA A 337 4.17 -14.08 3.21
C ALA A 337 4.64 -13.89 4.66
N ASN A 338 4.21 -12.80 5.27
CA ASN A 338 4.25 -12.66 6.71
C ASN A 338 2.87 -12.99 7.26
N THR A 339 2.78 -14.07 8.01
CA THR A 339 1.54 -14.58 8.58
C THR A 339 1.32 -14.23 10.05
N ASP A 340 2.13 -13.37 10.66
CA ASP A 340 1.98 -12.92 12.06
C ASP A 340 0.67 -12.15 12.28
N SER A 341 0.17 -11.52 11.24
CA SER A 341 -1.16 -10.94 11.20
C SER A 341 -1.86 -11.27 9.89
N LEU A 342 -3.13 -11.62 9.98
CA LEU A 342 -3.95 -12.03 8.85
C LEU A 342 -5.21 -11.18 8.78
N TYR A 343 -5.94 -11.29 7.68
CA TYR A 343 -7.26 -10.72 7.54
C TYR A 343 -8.34 -11.79 7.68
N VAL A 344 -9.43 -11.40 8.29
CA VAL A 344 -10.69 -12.13 8.24
C VAL A 344 -11.62 -11.37 7.32
N ALA A 345 -12.00 -11.98 6.21
CA ALA A 345 -12.99 -11.46 5.30
C ALA A 345 -14.33 -12.15 5.57
N ALA A 346 -15.28 -11.42 6.14
CA ALA A 346 -16.65 -11.89 6.39
C ALA A 346 -17.60 -11.19 5.41
N SER A 347 -18.71 -11.84 5.08
CA SER A 347 -19.68 -11.34 4.11
C SER A 347 -20.99 -10.98 4.80
N ILE A 348 -21.32 -9.67 4.87
CA ILE A 348 -22.59 -9.17 5.37
C ILE A 348 -23.63 -9.28 4.25
N ARG A 349 -24.71 -10.01 4.49
CA ARG A 349 -25.84 -10.13 3.57
C ARG A 349 -26.89 -9.07 3.87
N GLU A 350 -27.87 -8.92 2.97
CA GLU A 350 -28.95 -7.94 3.07
C GLU A 350 -29.72 -8.02 4.40
N ASN A 351 -29.94 -9.21 4.93
CA ASN A 351 -30.60 -9.42 6.23
C ASN A 351 -29.83 -8.82 7.42
N ASP A 352 -28.52 -8.59 7.25
CA ASP A 352 -27.61 -8.11 8.29
C ASP A 352 -27.16 -6.68 8.03
N TRP A 353 -27.94 -5.91 7.24
CA TRP A 353 -27.60 -4.58 6.76
C TRP A 353 -27.22 -3.59 7.87
N SER A 354 -27.78 -3.76 9.06
CA SER A 354 -27.40 -2.94 10.23
C SER A 354 -25.92 -3.08 10.65
N ALA A 355 -25.27 -4.18 10.26
CA ALA A 355 -23.83 -4.38 10.48
C ALA A 355 -22.94 -3.54 9.54
N VAL A 356 -23.50 -2.94 8.49
CA VAL A 356 -22.74 -2.04 7.58
C VAL A 356 -22.28 -0.77 8.30
N SER A 357 -22.92 -0.40 9.40
CA SER A 357 -22.55 0.77 10.22
C SER A 357 -21.36 0.53 11.17
N LEU A 358 -20.71 -0.64 11.12
CA LEU A 358 -19.53 -0.94 11.92
C LEU A 358 -18.40 0.07 11.66
N GLN A 359 -17.82 0.56 12.73
CA GLN A 359 -16.69 1.47 12.66
C GLN A 359 -15.36 0.70 12.63
N SER A 360 -14.35 1.30 12.00
CA SER A 360 -12.99 0.79 12.10
C SER A 360 -12.54 0.73 13.58
N GLY A 361 -11.87 -0.36 13.96
CA GLY A 361 -11.46 -0.62 15.34
C GLY A 361 -12.48 -1.39 16.18
N THR A 362 -13.71 -1.61 15.70
CA THR A 362 -14.69 -2.46 16.40
C THR A 362 -14.14 -3.88 16.57
N LYS A 363 -14.22 -4.42 17.77
CA LYS A 363 -13.79 -5.79 18.07
C LYS A 363 -14.83 -6.79 17.63
N LEU A 364 -14.39 -7.85 17.00
CA LEU A 364 -15.20 -8.98 16.55
C LEU A 364 -14.66 -10.27 17.17
N SER A 365 -15.54 -11.20 17.49
CA SER A 365 -15.15 -12.55 17.88
C SER A 365 -15.15 -13.47 16.66
N VAL A 366 -14.04 -14.19 16.48
CA VAL A 366 -13.84 -15.09 15.34
C VAL A 366 -13.65 -16.52 15.86
N SER A 367 -14.63 -17.35 15.65
CA SER A 367 -14.56 -18.78 15.96
C SER A 367 -13.99 -19.55 14.75
N VAL A 368 -13.03 -20.43 15.02
CA VAL A 368 -12.36 -21.24 14.01
C VAL A 368 -12.74 -22.73 14.19
N PRO A 369 -13.68 -23.27 13.41
CA PRO A 369 -14.12 -24.67 13.56
C PRO A 369 -13.00 -25.69 13.41
N ALA A 370 -12.00 -25.41 12.56
CA ALA A 370 -10.84 -26.27 12.38
C ALA A 370 -9.95 -26.38 13.64
N LEU A 371 -10.11 -25.48 14.61
CA LEU A 371 -9.39 -25.44 15.89
C LEU A 371 -10.34 -25.70 17.08
N ASN A 372 -11.31 -26.60 16.93
CA ASN A 372 -12.31 -26.93 17.95
C ASN A 372 -13.09 -25.70 18.43
N ASP A 373 -13.52 -24.88 17.49
CA ASP A 373 -14.26 -23.63 17.73
C ASP A 373 -13.53 -22.63 18.66
N ARG A 374 -12.19 -22.70 18.71
CA ARG A 374 -11.38 -21.71 19.43
C ARG A 374 -11.70 -20.31 18.94
N VAL A 375 -11.90 -19.38 19.87
CA VAL A 375 -12.27 -18.00 19.62
C VAL A 375 -11.05 -17.11 19.63
N PHE A 376 -10.94 -16.26 18.64
CA PHE A 376 -9.92 -15.23 18.49
C PHE A 376 -10.57 -13.85 18.42
N GLU A 377 -9.88 -12.84 18.88
CA GLU A 377 -10.32 -11.44 18.74
C GLU A 377 -9.79 -10.88 17.43
N ALA A 378 -10.65 -10.23 16.64
CA ALA A 378 -10.27 -9.48 15.45
C ALA A 378 -10.77 -8.04 15.55
N SER A 379 -10.09 -7.11 14.88
CA SER A 379 -10.45 -5.70 14.85
C SER A 379 -10.86 -5.28 13.44
N VAL A 380 -12.04 -4.69 13.28
CA VAL A 380 -12.54 -4.21 11.99
C VAL A 380 -11.56 -3.20 11.40
N ARG A 381 -11.07 -3.45 10.20
CA ARG A 381 -10.26 -2.54 9.42
C ARG A 381 -11.15 -1.63 8.57
N TYR A 382 -12.04 -2.23 7.81
CA TYR A 382 -13.05 -1.52 7.03
C TYR A 382 -14.25 -2.41 6.68
N VAL A 383 -15.34 -1.76 6.34
CA VAL A 383 -16.51 -2.37 5.71
C VAL A 383 -16.54 -1.89 4.25
N GLY A 384 -16.74 -2.82 3.31
CA GLY A 384 -16.85 -2.50 1.90
C GLY A 384 -17.98 -1.51 1.63
N ARG A 385 -17.84 -0.70 0.60
CA ARG A 385 -18.87 0.27 0.19
C ARG A 385 -19.69 -0.22 -0.99
N GLU A 386 -19.29 -1.31 -1.59
CA GLU A 386 -19.89 -1.90 -2.77
C GLU A 386 -20.43 -3.28 -2.44
N VAL A 387 -21.63 -3.56 -2.91
CA VAL A 387 -22.23 -4.89 -2.85
C VAL A 387 -21.61 -5.75 -3.94
N GLN A 388 -20.97 -6.84 -3.57
CA GLN A 388 -20.49 -7.83 -4.52
C GLN A 388 -21.66 -8.53 -5.18
N SER A 389 -21.86 -8.33 -6.48
CA SER A 389 -22.99 -8.85 -7.24
C SER A 389 -23.05 -10.39 -7.31
N GLU A 390 -21.89 -11.05 -7.20
CA GLU A 390 -21.81 -12.53 -7.21
C GLU A 390 -22.35 -13.15 -5.92
N THR A 391 -22.21 -12.48 -4.79
CA THR A 391 -22.56 -13.00 -3.46
C THR A 391 -23.71 -12.25 -2.79
N ASN A 392 -24.19 -11.15 -3.37
CA ASN A 392 -25.14 -10.21 -2.78
C ASN A 392 -24.76 -9.81 -1.35
N SER A 393 -23.47 -9.53 -1.14
CA SER A 393 -22.94 -9.24 0.19
C SER A 393 -21.93 -8.11 0.16
N ILE A 394 -21.77 -7.45 1.30
CA ILE A 394 -20.72 -6.46 1.55
C ILE A 394 -19.61 -7.12 2.36
N PRO A 395 -18.35 -7.02 1.92
CA PRO A 395 -17.24 -7.58 2.67
C PRO A 395 -16.93 -6.73 3.90
N VAL A 396 -16.80 -7.37 5.06
CA VAL A 396 -16.17 -6.82 6.27
C VAL A 396 -14.79 -7.42 6.36
N VAL A 397 -13.78 -6.56 6.44
CA VAL A 397 -12.40 -6.99 6.62
C VAL A 397 -11.92 -6.58 8.01
N ALA A 398 -11.50 -7.56 8.78
CA ALA A 398 -10.93 -7.37 10.11
C ALA A 398 -9.52 -7.94 10.19
N THR A 399 -8.66 -7.31 10.98
CA THR A 399 -7.30 -7.80 11.26
C THR A 399 -7.32 -8.72 12.46
N ILE A 400 -6.67 -9.87 12.35
CA ILE A 400 -6.52 -10.88 13.40
C ILE A 400 -5.02 -11.15 13.64
N SER A 401 -4.58 -11.20 14.91
CA SER A 401 -3.23 -11.61 15.27
C SER A 401 -3.08 -13.12 15.13
N ASN A 402 -1.90 -13.57 14.70
CA ASN A 402 -1.55 -14.98 14.53
C ASN A 402 -0.17 -15.30 15.13
N GLU A 403 0.14 -14.71 16.28
CA GLU A 403 1.44 -14.89 16.94
C GLU A 403 1.78 -16.36 17.24
N GLU A 404 0.76 -17.18 17.49
CA GLU A 404 0.93 -18.63 17.71
C GLU A 404 1.09 -19.42 16.39
N GLY A 405 0.91 -18.81 15.22
CA GLY A 405 1.02 -19.46 13.92
C GLY A 405 -0.05 -20.52 13.62
N LEU A 406 -1.16 -20.54 14.37
CA LEU A 406 -2.23 -21.54 14.23
C LEU A 406 -3.17 -21.25 13.07
N LEU A 407 -3.37 -19.98 12.75
CA LEU A 407 -4.26 -19.57 11.69
C LEU A 407 -3.54 -19.66 10.34
N ARG A 408 -4.25 -20.19 9.35
CA ARG A 408 -3.74 -20.30 7.99
C ARG A 408 -4.70 -19.63 7.00
N PRO A 409 -4.19 -18.88 6.02
CA PRO A 409 -5.00 -18.35 4.93
C PRO A 409 -5.80 -19.46 4.26
N GLY A 410 -7.05 -19.17 3.90
CA GLY A 410 -7.99 -20.14 3.35
C GLY A 410 -8.89 -20.81 4.39
N MET A 411 -8.57 -20.79 5.69
CA MET A 411 -9.43 -21.36 6.73
C MET A 411 -10.79 -20.67 6.77
N PHE A 412 -11.84 -21.48 6.94
CA PHE A 412 -13.17 -21.02 7.25
C PHE A 412 -13.28 -20.58 8.70
N VAL A 413 -14.00 -19.49 8.91
CA VAL A 413 -14.26 -18.96 10.23
C VAL A 413 -15.71 -18.50 10.37
N ARG A 414 -16.20 -18.45 11.60
CA ARG A 414 -17.48 -17.87 11.96
C ARG A 414 -17.22 -16.57 12.69
N VAL A 415 -17.71 -15.47 12.14
CA VAL A 415 -17.46 -14.13 12.68
C VAL A 415 -18.73 -13.65 13.39
N THR A 416 -18.61 -13.39 14.67
CA THR A 416 -19.69 -12.81 15.48
C THR A 416 -19.59 -11.29 15.40
N ILE A 417 -20.57 -10.68 14.76
CA ILE A 417 -20.64 -9.24 14.51
C ILE A 417 -21.67 -8.63 15.45
N PRO A 418 -21.31 -7.60 16.25
CA PRO A 418 -22.26 -6.84 17.05
C PRO A 418 -23.12 -5.94 16.16
N ILE A 419 -24.46 -5.99 16.33
CA ILE A 419 -25.42 -5.21 15.57
C ILE A 419 -26.11 -4.20 16.49
N GLY A 420 -26.09 -2.94 16.11
CA GLY A 420 -26.70 -1.85 16.85
C GLY A 420 -25.96 -1.49 18.14
N ALA A 421 -26.49 -0.53 18.88
CA ALA A 421 -25.93 -0.13 20.16
C ALA A 421 -26.34 -1.09 21.26
N PRO A 422 -25.46 -1.41 22.24
CA PRO A 422 -25.85 -2.15 23.43
C PRO A 422 -26.95 -1.39 24.17
N ARG A 423 -28.00 -2.10 24.58
CA ARG A 423 -29.13 -1.52 25.33
C ARG A 423 -29.41 -2.30 26.61
N GLN A 424 -29.87 -1.61 27.62
CA GLN A 424 -30.35 -2.28 28.83
C GLN A 424 -31.68 -2.96 28.54
N ALA A 425 -31.75 -4.25 28.77
CA ALA A 425 -32.98 -5.04 28.61
C ALA A 425 -33.10 -6.06 29.73
N LEU A 426 -34.34 -6.27 30.19
CA LEU A 426 -34.63 -7.34 31.13
C LEU A 426 -34.28 -8.67 30.49
N SER A 427 -33.50 -9.51 31.14
CA SER A 427 -32.95 -10.73 30.58
C SER A 427 -32.95 -11.89 31.54
N VAL A 428 -33.07 -13.09 31.00
CA VAL A 428 -32.93 -14.35 31.70
C VAL A 428 -31.88 -15.21 31.01
N LYS A 429 -31.34 -16.20 31.72
CA LYS A 429 -30.43 -17.16 31.10
C LYS A 429 -31.14 -17.93 29.97
N SER A 430 -30.43 -18.20 28.88
CA SER A 430 -31.00 -18.92 27.72
C SER A 430 -31.56 -20.29 28.08
N GLU A 431 -30.96 -21.00 29.04
CA GLU A 431 -31.36 -22.31 29.52
C GLU A 431 -32.65 -22.29 30.34
N SER A 432 -33.08 -21.13 30.85
CA SER A 432 -34.35 -20.97 31.61
C SER A 432 -35.58 -20.90 30.70
N VAL A 433 -35.39 -20.58 29.40
CA VAL A 433 -36.50 -20.40 28.46
C VAL A 433 -36.91 -21.73 27.84
N ILE A 434 -38.12 -22.16 28.14
CA ILE A 434 -38.71 -23.40 27.66
C ILE A 434 -39.63 -23.09 26.48
N ARG A 435 -39.55 -23.92 25.44
CA ARG A 435 -40.47 -23.86 24.29
C ARG A 435 -41.36 -25.10 24.26
N HIS A 436 -42.64 -24.88 24.15
CA HIS A 436 -43.63 -25.96 23.98
C HIS A 436 -44.86 -25.40 23.28
N ASP A 437 -45.40 -26.13 22.30
CA ASP A 437 -46.61 -25.79 21.53
C ASP A 437 -46.62 -24.35 21.01
N ASN A 438 -45.50 -23.93 20.43
CA ASN A 438 -45.29 -22.58 19.91
C ASN A 438 -45.32 -21.43 20.96
N GLN A 439 -45.32 -21.79 22.25
CA GLN A 439 -45.26 -20.87 23.39
C GLN A 439 -43.87 -20.90 24.00
N GLN A 440 -43.48 -19.75 24.57
CA GLN A 440 -42.24 -19.61 25.33
C GLN A 440 -42.61 -19.22 26.76
N PHE A 441 -42.05 -19.92 27.72
CA PHE A 441 -42.33 -19.66 29.14
C PHE A 441 -41.09 -19.98 29.98
N VAL A 442 -41.12 -19.48 31.19
CA VAL A 442 -40.18 -19.77 32.26
C VAL A 442 -40.87 -20.19 33.52
N PHE A 443 -40.15 -20.82 34.44
CA PHE A 443 -40.64 -21.08 35.78
C PHE A 443 -40.07 -20.06 36.78
N VAL A 444 -40.96 -19.40 37.49
CA VAL A 444 -40.61 -18.49 38.59
C VAL A 444 -40.75 -19.26 39.91
N ASP A 445 -39.68 -19.24 40.70
CA ASP A 445 -39.69 -19.84 42.05
C ASP A 445 -40.44 -18.94 43.04
N LEU A 446 -41.48 -19.52 43.65
CA LEU A 446 -42.33 -18.84 44.66
C LEU A 446 -41.91 -19.18 46.09
N THR A 447 -40.77 -19.87 46.28
CA THR A 447 -40.31 -20.45 47.54
C THR A 447 -41.15 -21.63 48.04
N GLY A 448 -40.59 -22.52 48.88
CA GLY A 448 -41.30 -23.67 49.43
C GLY A 448 -41.59 -24.79 48.45
N GLY A 449 -40.87 -24.92 47.34
CA GLY A 449 -41.06 -25.96 46.32
C GLY A 449 -42.23 -25.69 45.40
N SER A 450 -42.73 -24.48 45.35
CA SER A 450 -43.79 -24.03 44.45
C SER A 450 -43.23 -23.19 43.31
N PHE A 451 -43.52 -23.59 42.09
CA PHE A 451 -43.07 -22.93 40.87
C PHE A 451 -44.25 -22.46 40.03
N LYS A 452 -44.17 -21.26 39.49
CA LYS A 452 -45.20 -20.70 38.62
C LYS A 452 -44.68 -20.64 37.19
N ARG A 453 -45.42 -21.24 36.27
CA ARG A 453 -45.25 -21.03 34.84
C ARG A 453 -45.65 -19.60 34.52
N VAL A 454 -44.78 -18.91 33.79
CA VAL A 454 -45.01 -17.54 33.27
C VAL A 454 -44.70 -17.53 31.82
N ASP A 455 -45.71 -17.29 31.00
CA ASP A 455 -45.53 -17.15 29.55
C ASP A 455 -44.83 -15.85 29.28
N ILE A 456 -43.81 -15.93 28.42
CA ILE A 456 -42.94 -14.77 28.10
C ILE A 456 -42.89 -14.56 26.59
N SER A 457 -42.62 -13.32 26.24
CA SER A 457 -42.18 -12.98 24.87
C SER A 457 -40.71 -12.66 24.92
N THR A 458 -39.90 -13.34 24.14
CA THR A 458 -38.49 -13.11 24.07
C THR A 458 -38.16 -12.10 22.97
N GLY A 459 -37.06 -11.36 23.15
CA GLY A 459 -36.50 -10.45 22.20
C GLY A 459 -35.17 -10.97 21.68
N GLN A 460 -34.17 -10.16 21.78
CA GLN A 460 -32.80 -10.45 21.30
C GLN A 460 -32.12 -11.48 22.21
N ALA A 461 -31.37 -12.40 21.57
CA ALA A 461 -30.56 -13.38 22.28
C ALA A 461 -29.10 -13.01 22.16
N SER A 462 -28.39 -13.10 23.29
CA SER A 462 -26.93 -13.14 23.39
C SER A 462 -26.51 -14.58 23.73
N GLU A 463 -25.22 -14.89 23.76
CA GLU A 463 -24.73 -16.26 23.97
C GLU A 463 -25.32 -16.95 25.21
N GLU A 464 -25.40 -16.26 26.33
CA GLU A 464 -25.89 -16.80 27.61
C GLU A 464 -27.24 -16.25 28.02
N TRP A 465 -27.69 -15.12 27.50
CA TRP A 465 -28.84 -14.37 27.98
C TRP A 465 -29.84 -14.09 26.87
N ILE A 466 -31.11 -14.16 27.19
CA ILE A 466 -32.21 -13.82 26.29
C ILE A 466 -33.00 -12.65 26.87
N GLU A 467 -33.23 -11.63 26.07
CA GLU A 467 -34.11 -10.52 26.40
C GLU A 467 -35.56 -11.02 26.58
N VAL A 468 -36.22 -10.55 27.63
CA VAL A 468 -37.66 -10.76 27.85
C VAL A 468 -38.37 -9.43 27.66
N THR A 469 -39.21 -9.37 26.62
CA THR A 469 -39.96 -8.16 26.26
C THR A 469 -41.30 -8.07 26.99
N LYS A 470 -41.91 -9.21 27.39
CA LYS A 470 -43.17 -9.30 28.13
C LYS A 470 -43.16 -10.53 29.03
N GLY A 471 -43.91 -10.46 30.13
CA GLY A 471 -44.21 -11.60 31.00
C GLY A 471 -43.45 -11.62 32.33
N LEU A 472 -42.30 -10.94 32.45
CA LEU A 472 -41.50 -10.88 33.69
C LEU A 472 -41.28 -9.46 34.14
N THR A 473 -41.02 -9.32 35.46
CA THR A 473 -40.54 -8.08 36.08
C THR A 473 -39.14 -8.29 36.65
N ALA A 474 -38.37 -7.20 36.75
CA ALA A 474 -37.04 -7.26 37.35
C ALA A 474 -37.06 -7.79 38.77
N GLY A 475 -36.09 -8.62 39.13
CA GLY A 475 -35.97 -9.24 40.44
C GLY A 475 -36.71 -10.53 40.62
N GLN A 476 -37.56 -11.00 39.66
CA GLN A 476 -38.24 -12.29 39.78
C GLN A 476 -37.23 -13.44 39.71
N PRO A 477 -37.26 -14.39 40.64
CA PRO A 477 -36.38 -15.56 40.67
C PRO A 477 -36.79 -16.57 39.60
N VAL A 478 -35.99 -16.76 38.59
CA VAL A 478 -36.27 -17.66 37.46
C VAL A 478 -35.39 -18.92 37.55
N VAL A 479 -35.99 -20.07 37.38
CA VAL A 479 -35.31 -21.35 37.41
C VAL A 479 -34.51 -21.51 36.13
N THR A 480 -33.20 -21.75 36.26
CA THR A 480 -32.27 -22.00 35.17
C THR A 480 -32.00 -23.48 35.01
N HIS A 481 -31.28 -24.09 35.92
CA HIS A 481 -31.06 -25.53 35.91
C HIS A 481 -32.28 -26.29 36.45
N GLY A 482 -32.65 -27.35 35.77
CA GLY A 482 -33.85 -28.17 36.15
C GLY A 482 -35.18 -27.67 35.59
N ALA A 483 -35.21 -26.56 34.84
CA ALA A 483 -36.45 -26.03 34.25
C ALA A 483 -37.16 -27.05 33.34
N PHE A 484 -36.42 -27.91 32.63
CA PHE A 484 -37.00 -28.98 31.80
C PHE A 484 -37.72 -30.07 32.63
N LEU A 485 -37.24 -30.35 33.84
CA LEU A 485 -37.88 -31.29 34.75
C LEU A 485 -39.22 -30.75 35.23
N LEU A 486 -39.31 -29.45 35.53
CA LEU A 486 -40.55 -28.76 35.86
C LEU A 486 -41.57 -28.85 34.69
N LYS A 487 -41.11 -28.69 33.45
CA LYS A 487 -41.95 -28.91 32.26
C LYS A 487 -42.53 -30.31 32.23
N SER A 488 -41.69 -31.33 32.45
CA SER A 488 -42.16 -32.73 32.41
C SER A 488 -43.22 -33.04 33.49
N GLU A 489 -43.01 -32.53 34.71
CA GLU A 489 -43.96 -32.66 35.81
C GLU A 489 -45.28 -31.88 35.57
N LEU A 490 -45.18 -30.71 34.91
CA LEU A 490 -46.37 -29.92 34.54
C LEU A 490 -47.24 -30.67 33.50
N LEU A 491 -46.61 -31.29 32.52
CA LEU A 491 -47.31 -32.07 31.48
C LEU A 491 -47.97 -33.33 32.06
N LEU A 492 -47.30 -34.03 33.00
CA LEU A 492 -47.86 -35.21 33.69
C LEU A 492 -49.05 -34.87 34.62
N LYS A 493 -49.19 -33.61 35.06
CA LYS A 493 -50.29 -33.15 35.91
C LYS A 493 -51.50 -32.69 35.10
N GLY A 494 -51.31 -32.45 33.78
CA GLY A 494 -52.35 -31.99 32.84
C GLY A 494 -53.03 -33.11 32.09
N GLU A 495 -52.52 -34.35 32.17
CA GLU A 495 -53.22 -35.58 31.77
C GLU A 495 -53.98 -36.19 32.97
#